data_0d1ad239422f278772fbbfabeb3ec980
#
_entry.id   0d1ad239422f278772fbbfabeb3ec980
#
_cell.length_a   1.000
_cell.length_b   1.000
_cell.length_c   1.000
_cell.angle_alpha   90.00
_cell.angle_beta   90.00
_cell.angle_gamma   90.00
#
_symmetry.space_group_name_H-M   'P 1'
#
loop_
_entity.id
_entity.type
_entity.pdbx_description
1 polymer ?
#
loop_
_entity_poly.entity_id
_entity_poly.type
_entity_poly.pdbx_seq_one_letter_code
_entity_poly.pdbx_strand_id
1 'polypeptide(L)'
;MLLPLAATGAALGAWAYGTYEPNSPLFGRAVGRGPTGERVAYLTFDDGPNPGATEPILETLAAWGVPAAFFLVGEHVRRLPAVARRVAAAGHEIGNHTLRHQKLHLSGPRRIRQELERAHELIVDATNQVPRCFRAPHGYRNPFVGVATRRLGYTVFGWTFGVWDSDPGVSAEEIRARVRHKLRPGAIILLHDGDGYDPQGDRRRTAAALPGIIADARAAGYTFRPLRELVA
;
A
#
# COMPACT_ATOMS: atom_id res chain seq x y z
N MET A 1 41.41 -7.79 -17.42
CA MET A 1 40.10 -8.17 -18.03
C MET A 1 39.00 -8.51 -17.02
N LEU A 2 39.26 -8.60 -15.72
CA LEU A 2 38.23 -8.90 -14.67
C LEU A 2 37.44 -7.69 -14.18
N LEU A 3 37.97 -6.46 -14.27
CA LEU A 3 37.30 -5.22 -13.82
C LEU A 3 35.94 -4.90 -14.52
N PRO A 4 35.79 -5.05 -15.86
CA PRO A 4 34.52 -4.74 -16.50
C PRO A 4 33.39 -5.71 -16.13
N LEU A 5 33.67 -6.98 -15.87
CA LEU A 5 32.68 -7.98 -15.47
C LEU A 5 32.13 -7.71 -14.05
N ALA A 6 33.02 -7.33 -13.12
CA ALA A 6 32.62 -6.97 -11.77
C ALA A 6 31.76 -5.70 -11.73
N ALA A 7 32.11 -4.68 -12.52
CA ALA A 7 31.32 -3.45 -12.64
C ALA A 7 29.94 -3.70 -13.25
N THR A 8 29.83 -4.55 -14.26
CA THR A 8 28.56 -4.95 -14.87
C THR A 8 27.66 -5.70 -13.87
N GLY A 9 28.23 -6.64 -13.10
CA GLY A 9 27.50 -7.37 -12.07
C GLY A 9 26.97 -6.45 -10.97
N ALA A 10 27.77 -5.50 -10.49
CA ALA A 10 27.35 -4.51 -9.50
C ALA A 10 26.22 -3.60 -10.02
N ALA A 11 26.29 -3.16 -11.27
CA ALA A 11 25.24 -2.34 -11.89
C ALA A 11 23.92 -3.10 -12.03
N LEU A 12 23.96 -4.36 -12.44
CA LEU A 12 22.76 -5.22 -12.51
C LEU A 12 22.16 -5.48 -11.13
N GLY A 13 22.99 -5.72 -10.12
CA GLY A 13 22.55 -5.89 -8.74
C GLY A 13 21.87 -4.62 -8.19
N ALA A 14 22.47 -3.45 -8.42
CA ALA A 14 21.89 -2.17 -8.04
C ALA A 14 20.55 -1.93 -8.75
N TRP A 15 20.46 -2.20 -10.06
CA TRP A 15 19.22 -2.09 -10.81
C TRP A 15 18.13 -3.01 -10.26
N ALA A 16 18.45 -4.28 -10.02
CA ALA A 16 17.53 -5.25 -9.43
C ALA A 16 17.05 -4.80 -8.04
N TYR A 17 17.96 -4.35 -7.18
CA TYR A 17 17.61 -3.77 -5.88
C TYR A 17 16.68 -2.56 -6.02
N GLY A 18 16.97 -1.63 -6.93
CA GLY A 18 16.11 -0.48 -7.22
C GLY A 18 14.72 -0.87 -7.69
N THR A 19 14.63 -1.97 -8.44
CA THR A 19 13.38 -2.44 -9.05
C THR A 19 12.52 -3.23 -8.09
N TYR A 20 13.08 -4.17 -7.34
CA TYR A 20 12.33 -5.18 -6.60
C TYR A 20 12.28 -4.95 -5.09
N GLU A 21 13.15 -4.09 -4.53
CA GLU A 21 13.06 -3.70 -3.13
C GLU A 21 12.11 -2.50 -2.96
N PRO A 22 10.93 -2.69 -2.32
CA PRO A 22 9.90 -1.64 -2.20
C PRO A 22 10.40 -0.37 -1.53
N ASN A 23 11.37 -0.50 -0.64
CA ASN A 23 11.93 0.60 0.16
C ASN A 23 13.22 1.17 -0.42
N SER A 24 13.66 0.69 -1.58
CA SER A 24 14.89 1.16 -2.22
C SER A 24 14.86 2.66 -2.48
N PRO A 25 15.90 3.43 -2.14
CA PRO A 25 16.00 4.84 -2.47
C PRO A 25 16.48 5.12 -3.92
N LEU A 26 16.92 4.10 -4.66
CA LEU A 26 17.60 4.29 -5.95
C LEU A 26 16.72 4.96 -7.01
N PHE A 27 15.43 4.65 -7.05
CA PHE A 27 14.50 5.24 -8.02
C PHE A 27 13.56 6.28 -7.38
N GLY A 28 14.04 6.94 -6.35
CA GLY A 28 13.30 7.90 -5.55
C GLY A 28 13.01 7.38 -4.14
N ARG A 29 13.06 8.26 -3.16
CA ARG A 29 12.81 7.92 -1.76
C ARG A 29 11.46 7.23 -1.61
N ALA A 30 11.43 6.12 -0.87
CA ALA A 30 10.22 5.48 -0.40
C ALA A 30 10.23 5.39 1.13
N VAL A 31 9.08 5.59 1.74
CA VAL A 31 8.90 5.47 3.18
C VAL A 31 8.43 4.05 3.48
N GLY A 32 9.31 3.23 4.03
CA GLY A 32 9.01 1.82 4.36
C GLY A 32 8.81 1.57 5.85
N ARG A 33 9.05 2.58 6.68
CA ARG A 33 8.91 2.50 8.13
C ARG A 33 8.80 3.89 8.75
N GLY A 34 8.00 4.02 9.80
CA GLY A 34 7.93 5.21 10.63
C GLY A 34 8.99 5.25 11.74
N PRO A 35 8.92 6.26 12.62
CA PRO A 35 9.81 6.38 13.78
C PRO A 35 9.78 5.13 14.66
N THR A 36 10.94 4.75 15.21
CA THR A 36 11.11 3.51 15.99
C THR A 36 11.20 3.72 17.49
N GLY A 37 11.20 4.97 17.97
CA GLY A 37 11.29 5.30 19.39
C GLY A 37 10.02 5.03 20.19
N GLU A 38 8.88 4.85 19.51
CA GLU A 38 7.58 4.59 20.13
C GLU A 38 6.94 3.33 19.54
N ARG A 39 6.08 2.65 20.32
CA ARG A 39 5.31 1.51 19.83
C ARG A 39 4.12 2.00 18.99
N VAL A 40 4.42 2.53 17.82
CA VAL A 40 3.46 2.99 16.82
C VAL A 40 3.47 2.03 15.63
N ALA A 41 2.31 1.81 15.03
CA ALA A 41 2.14 1.07 13.79
C ALA A 41 1.16 1.81 12.86
N TYR A 42 1.27 1.55 11.57
CA TYR A 42 0.46 2.13 10.52
C TYR A 42 -0.22 1.01 9.73
N LEU A 43 -1.55 0.98 9.74
CA LEU A 43 -2.33 0.03 8.94
C LEU A 43 -2.49 0.56 7.52
N THR A 44 -2.17 -0.28 6.55
CA THR A 44 -2.36 0.04 5.13
C THR A 44 -2.99 -1.12 4.40
N PHE A 45 -3.91 -0.81 3.48
CA PHE A 45 -4.61 -1.76 2.64
C PHE A 45 -4.41 -1.41 1.18
N ASP A 46 -4.10 -2.40 0.36
CA ASP A 46 -3.88 -2.25 -1.08
C ASP A 46 -5.00 -2.94 -1.87
N ASP A 47 -5.13 -2.57 -3.15
CA ASP A 47 -5.96 -3.20 -4.16
C ASP A 47 -7.46 -2.92 -4.10
N GLY A 48 -7.94 -2.21 -3.10
CA GLY A 48 -9.35 -1.78 -3.02
C GLY A 48 -9.75 -0.71 -4.09
N PRO A 49 -11.02 -0.26 -4.06
CA PRO A 49 -12.07 -0.69 -3.15
C PRO A 49 -12.71 -2.03 -3.54
N ASN A 50 -13.17 -2.79 -2.53
CA ASN A 50 -13.90 -4.04 -2.71
C ASN A 50 -15.03 -4.12 -1.67
N PRO A 51 -16.32 -4.21 -2.06
CA PRO A 51 -17.41 -4.17 -1.12
C PRO A 51 -17.42 -5.35 -0.13
N GLY A 52 -16.87 -6.50 -0.51
CA GLY A 52 -16.81 -7.69 0.35
C GLY A 52 -15.76 -7.64 1.44
N ALA A 53 -14.81 -6.73 1.37
CA ALA A 53 -13.73 -6.61 2.35
C ALA A 53 -13.54 -5.18 2.85
N THR A 54 -13.51 -4.18 1.98
CA THR A 54 -13.33 -2.77 2.37
C THR A 54 -14.39 -2.33 3.40
N GLU A 55 -15.66 -2.67 3.18
CA GLU A 55 -16.74 -2.26 4.08
C GLU A 55 -16.64 -2.90 5.48
N PRO A 56 -16.47 -4.22 5.66
CA PRO A 56 -16.23 -4.81 6.98
C PRO A 56 -14.94 -4.31 7.66
N ILE A 57 -13.89 -3.98 6.87
CA ILE A 57 -12.68 -3.34 7.39
C ILE A 57 -13.00 -1.97 7.96
N LEU A 58 -13.77 -1.12 7.24
CA LEU A 58 -14.19 0.20 7.72
C LEU A 58 -15.01 0.12 9.00
N GLU A 59 -15.93 -0.84 9.09
CA GLU A 59 -16.72 -1.09 10.31
C GLU A 59 -15.82 -1.43 11.50
N THR A 60 -14.84 -2.31 11.30
CA THR A 60 -13.86 -2.67 12.32
C THR A 60 -13.01 -1.46 12.73
N LEU A 61 -12.48 -0.71 11.78
CA LEU A 61 -11.66 0.48 12.05
C LEU A 61 -12.42 1.54 12.83
N ALA A 62 -13.70 1.76 12.48
CA ALA A 62 -14.60 2.67 13.20
C ALA A 62 -14.85 2.21 14.64
N ALA A 63 -15.20 0.93 14.83
CA ALA A 63 -15.46 0.35 16.16
C ALA A 63 -14.26 0.45 17.10
N TRP A 64 -13.05 0.38 16.54
CA TRP A 64 -11.81 0.45 17.32
C TRP A 64 -11.19 1.87 17.36
N GLY A 65 -11.71 2.85 16.61
CA GLY A 65 -11.13 4.18 16.49
C GLY A 65 -9.70 4.16 15.93
N VAL A 66 -9.46 3.35 14.90
CA VAL A 66 -8.13 3.13 14.33
C VAL A 66 -8.03 3.77 12.94
N PRO A 67 -7.06 4.68 12.70
CA PRO A 67 -6.82 5.23 11.38
C PRO A 67 -6.11 4.20 10.48
N ALA A 68 -6.37 4.30 9.16
CA ALA A 68 -5.69 3.49 8.16
C ALA A 68 -5.50 4.29 6.85
N ALA A 69 -4.67 3.75 5.94
CA ALA A 69 -4.53 4.25 4.58
C ALA A 69 -4.91 3.16 3.58
N PHE A 70 -5.62 3.54 2.52
CA PHE A 70 -6.08 2.66 1.47
C PHE A 70 -5.47 3.09 0.13
N PHE A 71 -4.66 2.23 -0.48
CA PHE A 71 -4.08 2.46 -1.80
C PHE A 71 -4.99 1.86 -2.86
N LEU A 72 -5.80 2.73 -3.47
CA LEU A 72 -6.90 2.32 -4.34
C LEU A 72 -6.46 2.18 -5.80
N VAL A 73 -6.95 1.14 -6.46
CA VAL A 73 -6.80 0.90 -7.90
C VAL A 73 -7.85 1.72 -8.65
N GLY A 74 -7.44 2.57 -9.60
CA GLY A 74 -8.34 3.51 -10.28
C GLY A 74 -9.50 2.85 -11.01
N GLU A 75 -9.29 1.71 -11.68
CA GLU A 75 -10.37 0.95 -12.34
C GLU A 75 -11.40 0.40 -11.33
N HIS A 76 -10.96 0.04 -10.11
CA HIS A 76 -11.87 -0.36 -9.04
C HIS A 76 -12.67 0.83 -8.50
N VAL A 77 -12.01 1.99 -8.33
CA VAL A 77 -12.70 3.25 -7.98
C VAL A 77 -13.76 3.60 -9.02
N ARG A 78 -13.44 3.50 -10.32
CA ARG A 78 -14.37 3.76 -11.41
C ARG A 78 -15.61 2.84 -11.36
N ARG A 79 -15.42 1.57 -11.02
CA ARG A 79 -16.50 0.56 -10.91
C ARG A 79 -17.29 0.68 -9.61
N LEU A 80 -16.63 1.07 -8.52
CA LEU A 80 -17.16 1.05 -7.16
C LEU A 80 -17.00 2.43 -6.45
N PRO A 81 -17.42 3.55 -7.08
CA PRO A 81 -17.17 4.89 -6.54
C PRO A 81 -17.85 5.11 -5.18
N ALA A 82 -18.94 4.41 -4.92
CA ALA A 82 -19.65 4.52 -3.63
C ALA A 82 -18.81 3.95 -2.48
N VAL A 83 -18.08 2.84 -2.70
CA VAL A 83 -17.20 2.25 -1.70
C VAL A 83 -15.99 3.16 -1.44
N ALA A 84 -15.38 3.71 -2.51
CA ALA A 84 -14.28 4.69 -2.37
C ALA A 84 -14.73 5.93 -1.56
N ARG A 85 -15.95 6.45 -1.81
CA ARG A 85 -16.53 7.55 -0.99
C ARG A 85 -16.67 7.18 0.47
N ARG A 86 -17.03 5.94 0.80
CA ARG A 86 -17.14 5.49 2.19
C ARG A 86 -15.79 5.49 2.89
N VAL A 87 -14.70 5.08 2.20
CA VAL A 87 -13.34 5.19 2.74
C VAL A 87 -13.00 6.63 3.09
N ALA A 88 -13.29 7.57 2.16
CA ALA A 88 -13.06 8.99 2.37
C ALA A 88 -13.90 9.57 3.52
N ALA A 89 -15.22 9.24 3.54
CA ALA A 89 -16.15 9.72 4.57
C ALA A 89 -15.81 9.20 5.97
N ALA A 90 -15.18 8.02 6.07
CA ALA A 90 -14.69 7.47 7.32
C ALA A 90 -13.38 8.16 7.82
N GLY A 91 -12.86 9.14 7.08
CA GLY A 91 -11.66 9.92 7.47
C GLY A 91 -10.34 9.19 7.26
N HIS A 92 -10.36 8.08 6.51
CA HIS A 92 -9.15 7.36 6.17
C HIS A 92 -8.39 8.02 5.02
N GLU A 93 -7.08 7.77 4.95
CA GLU A 93 -6.26 8.28 3.87
C GLU A 93 -6.44 7.44 2.61
N ILE A 94 -6.45 8.13 1.48
CA ILE A 94 -6.49 7.48 0.18
C ILE A 94 -5.19 7.76 -0.55
N GLY A 95 -4.54 6.68 -0.94
CA GLY A 95 -3.36 6.66 -1.81
C GLY A 95 -3.70 6.16 -3.22
N ASN A 96 -2.85 6.47 -4.17
CA ASN A 96 -2.93 6.00 -5.55
C ASN A 96 -2.17 4.68 -5.70
N HIS A 97 -2.86 3.65 -6.24
CA HIS A 97 -2.27 2.32 -6.53
C HIS A 97 -2.29 1.99 -8.03
N THR A 98 -2.11 3.02 -8.88
CA THR A 98 -2.21 2.97 -10.34
C THR A 98 -3.64 2.78 -10.88
N LEU A 99 -3.79 2.91 -12.19
CA LEU A 99 -5.09 2.72 -12.85
C LEU A 99 -5.52 1.25 -12.89
N ARG A 100 -4.59 0.34 -13.25
CA ARG A 100 -4.87 -1.09 -13.55
C ARG A 100 -3.97 -2.06 -12.84
N HIS A 101 -3.34 -1.68 -11.75
CA HIS A 101 -2.42 -2.52 -10.98
C HIS A 101 -1.28 -3.14 -11.82
N GLN A 102 -0.75 -2.36 -12.79
CA GLN A 102 0.29 -2.86 -13.68
C GLN A 102 1.67 -2.91 -13.01
N LYS A 103 2.49 -3.89 -13.42
CA LYS A 103 3.90 -4.00 -13.06
C LYS A 103 4.71 -2.86 -13.69
N LEU A 104 4.80 -1.73 -13.00
CA LEU A 104 5.36 -0.47 -13.54
C LEU A 104 6.82 -0.56 -13.98
N HIS A 105 7.60 -1.48 -13.41
CA HIS A 105 9.01 -1.66 -13.79
C HIS A 105 9.21 -2.09 -15.24
N LEU A 106 8.18 -2.68 -15.86
CA LEU A 106 8.15 -3.08 -17.27
C LEU A 106 7.56 -2.00 -18.20
N SER A 107 7.16 -0.85 -17.64
CA SER A 107 6.47 0.20 -18.37
C SER A 107 7.37 1.38 -18.69
N GLY A 108 7.18 2.00 -19.87
CA GLY A 108 7.84 3.23 -20.25
C GLY A 108 7.19 4.48 -19.62
N PRO A 109 7.84 5.65 -19.72
CA PRO A 109 7.45 6.87 -19.01
C PRO A 109 6.05 7.36 -19.34
N ARG A 110 5.62 7.26 -20.61
CA ARG A 110 4.26 7.68 -21.03
C ARG A 110 3.19 6.83 -20.37
N ARG A 111 3.41 5.51 -20.32
CA ARG A 111 2.46 4.57 -19.73
C ARG A 111 2.37 4.76 -18.22
N ILE A 112 3.51 4.88 -17.52
CA ILE A 112 3.56 5.15 -16.09
C ILE A 112 2.79 6.42 -15.76
N ARG A 113 3.03 7.51 -16.51
CA ARG A 113 2.31 8.76 -16.31
C ARG A 113 0.80 8.57 -16.45
N GLN A 114 0.33 7.92 -17.50
CA GLN A 114 -1.09 7.64 -17.72
C GLN A 114 -1.70 6.82 -16.59
N GLU A 115 -1.02 5.78 -16.11
CA GLU A 115 -1.49 4.95 -14.99
C GLU A 115 -1.68 5.77 -13.71
N LEU A 116 -0.76 6.70 -13.40
CA LEU A 116 -0.84 7.50 -12.19
C LEU A 116 -1.85 8.66 -12.33
N GLU A 117 -1.81 9.41 -13.44
CA GLU A 117 -2.69 10.56 -13.66
C GLU A 117 -4.16 10.15 -13.73
N ARG A 118 -4.48 9.08 -14.48
CA ARG A 118 -5.87 8.62 -14.61
C ARG A 118 -6.41 8.06 -13.29
N ALA A 119 -5.61 7.33 -12.51
CA ALA A 119 -6.01 6.90 -11.19
C ALA A 119 -6.24 8.09 -10.25
N HIS A 120 -5.36 9.10 -10.31
CA HIS A 120 -5.50 10.34 -9.54
C HIS A 120 -6.84 11.02 -9.81
N GLU A 121 -7.17 11.26 -11.10
CA GLU A 121 -8.43 11.87 -11.52
C GLU A 121 -9.64 11.09 -10.98
N LEU A 122 -9.67 9.77 -11.19
CA LEU A 122 -10.77 8.92 -10.73
C LEU A 122 -10.94 8.92 -9.21
N ILE A 123 -9.85 8.96 -8.45
CA ILE A 123 -9.89 9.06 -6.99
C ILE A 123 -10.47 10.43 -6.58
N VAL A 124 -9.99 11.52 -7.16
CA VAL A 124 -10.48 12.87 -6.86
C VAL A 124 -11.96 12.99 -7.20
N ASP A 125 -12.38 12.56 -8.37
CA ASP A 125 -13.77 12.61 -8.83
C ASP A 125 -14.72 11.80 -7.93
N ALA A 126 -14.27 10.63 -7.48
CA ALA A 126 -15.09 9.78 -6.65
C ALA A 126 -15.17 10.23 -5.18
N THR A 127 -14.08 10.78 -4.62
CA THR A 127 -13.93 10.98 -3.18
C THR A 127 -13.81 12.43 -2.73
N ASN A 128 -13.62 13.36 -3.67
CA ASN A 128 -13.26 14.76 -3.42
C ASN A 128 -12.00 14.93 -2.54
N GLN A 129 -11.13 13.91 -2.49
CA GLN A 129 -9.84 13.95 -1.82
C GLN A 129 -8.70 13.88 -2.84
N VAL A 130 -7.72 14.76 -2.70
CA VAL A 130 -6.49 14.75 -3.51
C VAL A 130 -5.51 13.77 -2.86
N PRO A 131 -5.22 12.61 -3.47
CA PRO A 131 -4.27 11.67 -2.90
C PRO A 131 -2.86 12.28 -2.87
N ARG A 132 -2.18 12.12 -1.74
CA ARG A 132 -0.78 12.55 -1.55
C ARG A 132 0.18 11.39 -1.39
N CYS A 133 -0.36 10.18 -1.30
CA CYS A 133 0.37 8.93 -1.12
C CYS A 133 0.28 8.09 -2.38
N PHE A 134 1.37 7.41 -2.70
CA PHE A 134 1.45 6.44 -3.79
C PHE A 134 2.15 5.17 -3.32
N ARG A 135 1.65 4.03 -3.74
CA ARG A 135 2.35 2.74 -3.62
C ARG A 135 2.36 2.05 -4.98
N ALA A 136 3.53 1.57 -5.38
CA ALA A 136 3.65 0.83 -6.63
C ALA A 136 3.10 -0.59 -6.47
N PRO A 137 2.31 -1.12 -7.42
CA PRO A 137 1.91 -2.52 -7.45
C PRO A 137 3.11 -3.45 -7.26
N HIS A 138 2.97 -4.46 -6.39
CA HIS A 138 4.04 -5.38 -5.99
C HIS A 138 5.28 -4.71 -5.37
N GLY A 139 5.28 -3.39 -5.14
CA GLY A 139 6.46 -2.61 -4.78
C GLY A 139 7.42 -2.33 -5.93
N TYR A 140 7.14 -2.80 -7.15
CA TYR A 140 8.06 -2.77 -8.28
C TYR A 140 8.12 -1.42 -8.97
N ARG A 141 9.33 -0.87 -9.08
CA ARG A 141 9.57 0.46 -9.63
C ARG A 141 10.69 0.46 -10.67
N ASN A 142 10.75 1.53 -11.45
CA ASN A 142 11.87 1.92 -12.28
C ASN A 142 12.10 3.44 -12.14
N PRO A 143 13.16 4.04 -12.73
CA PRO A 143 13.45 5.47 -12.59
C PRO A 143 12.30 6.39 -13.00
N PHE A 144 11.48 5.99 -13.97
CA PHE A 144 10.36 6.81 -14.47
C PHE A 144 9.22 6.91 -13.46
N VAL A 145 9.04 5.92 -12.58
CA VAL A 145 8.08 5.98 -11.47
C VAL A 145 8.44 7.13 -10.53
N GLY A 146 9.72 7.26 -10.15
CA GLY A 146 10.18 8.35 -9.31
C GLY A 146 9.99 9.74 -9.93
N VAL A 147 10.10 9.85 -11.26
CA VAL A 147 9.81 11.12 -11.97
C VAL A 147 8.30 11.43 -11.94
N ALA A 148 7.46 10.44 -12.24
CA ALA A 148 6.01 10.63 -12.31
C ALA A 148 5.41 10.96 -10.92
N THR A 149 5.84 10.27 -9.88
CA THR A 149 5.36 10.50 -8.50
C THR A 149 5.74 11.89 -7.99
N ARG A 150 6.97 12.37 -8.25
CA ARG A 150 7.37 13.75 -7.90
C ARG A 150 6.52 14.79 -8.59
N ARG A 151 6.18 14.62 -9.87
CA ARG A 151 5.35 15.57 -10.62
C ARG A 151 3.94 15.70 -10.06
N LEU A 152 3.39 14.62 -9.50
CA LEU A 152 2.08 14.59 -8.86
C LEU A 152 2.13 14.94 -7.36
N GLY A 153 3.31 15.25 -6.81
CA GLY A 153 3.47 15.59 -5.40
C GLY A 153 3.24 14.41 -4.46
N TYR A 154 3.47 13.18 -4.92
CA TYR A 154 3.30 12.00 -4.09
C TYR A 154 4.50 11.69 -3.20
N THR A 155 4.22 11.35 -1.94
CA THR A 155 5.12 10.54 -1.12
C THR A 155 4.95 9.07 -1.50
N VAL A 156 6.04 8.42 -1.87
CA VAL A 156 6.04 6.99 -2.20
C VAL A 156 6.15 6.18 -0.92
N PHE A 157 5.25 5.22 -0.74
CA PHE A 157 5.26 4.31 0.38
C PHE A 157 5.60 2.88 -0.06
N GLY A 158 6.55 2.27 0.65
CA GLY A 158 6.71 0.83 0.71
C GLY A 158 5.99 0.29 1.95
N TRP A 159 6.59 -0.71 2.60
CA TRP A 159 6.07 -1.31 3.83
C TRP A 159 7.20 -1.91 4.66
N THR A 160 6.96 -2.06 5.95
CA THR A 160 7.90 -2.72 6.85
C THR A 160 7.82 -4.24 6.74
N PHE A 161 6.61 -4.76 6.56
CA PHE A 161 6.33 -6.16 6.26
C PHE A 161 4.92 -6.34 5.68
N GLY A 162 4.77 -7.39 4.89
CA GLY A 162 3.50 -7.98 4.50
C GLY A 162 3.35 -9.38 5.09
N VAL A 163 2.16 -9.93 5.05
CA VAL A 163 1.82 -11.22 5.67
C VAL A 163 1.22 -12.22 4.71
N TRP A 164 1.25 -11.93 3.41
CA TRP A 164 0.71 -12.82 2.37
C TRP A 164 -0.77 -13.16 2.62
N ASP A 165 -1.53 -12.17 3.07
CA ASP A 165 -2.96 -12.29 3.33
C ASP A 165 -3.79 -12.49 2.05
N SER A 166 -3.18 -12.21 0.90
CA SER A 166 -3.74 -12.46 -0.43
C SER A 166 -3.57 -13.91 -0.91
N ASP A 167 -2.77 -14.74 -0.23
CA ASP A 167 -2.53 -16.13 -0.64
C ASP A 167 -3.82 -16.97 -0.54
N PRO A 168 -4.11 -17.81 -1.55
CA PRO A 168 -5.21 -18.76 -1.47
C PRO A 168 -5.03 -19.71 -0.29
N GLY A 169 -6.07 -19.88 0.53
CA GLY A 169 -6.05 -20.84 1.63
C GLY A 169 -5.55 -20.30 2.97
N VAL A 170 -4.89 -19.14 3.04
CA VAL A 170 -4.50 -18.55 4.33
C VAL A 170 -5.74 -18.23 5.19
N SER A 171 -5.75 -18.62 6.45
CA SER A 171 -6.85 -18.35 7.38
C SER A 171 -6.71 -16.96 8.04
N ALA A 172 -7.81 -16.43 8.56
CA ALA A 172 -7.79 -15.19 9.34
C ALA A 172 -6.87 -15.29 10.57
N GLU A 173 -6.84 -16.45 11.23
CA GLU A 173 -5.98 -16.67 12.40
C GLU A 173 -4.49 -16.68 11.99
N GLU A 174 -4.14 -17.29 10.87
CA GLU A 174 -2.76 -17.25 10.35
C GLU A 174 -2.33 -15.83 9.98
N ILE A 175 -3.20 -15.04 9.33
CA ILE A 175 -2.94 -13.62 9.04
C ILE A 175 -2.64 -12.87 10.33
N ARG A 176 -3.52 -13.00 11.33
CA ARG A 176 -3.35 -12.42 12.67
C ARG A 176 -2.03 -12.84 13.32
N ALA A 177 -1.73 -14.13 13.34
CA ALA A 177 -0.49 -14.66 13.93
C ALA A 177 0.77 -14.13 13.25
N ARG A 178 0.76 -14.04 11.90
CA ARG A 178 1.87 -13.49 11.12
C ARG A 178 2.09 -12.00 11.41
N VAL A 179 1.02 -11.20 11.57
CA VAL A 179 1.13 -9.79 11.97
C VAL A 179 1.73 -9.69 13.37
N ARG A 180 1.19 -10.44 14.34
CA ARG A 180 1.69 -10.43 15.73
C ARG A 180 3.18 -10.76 15.81
N HIS A 181 3.63 -11.75 15.04
CA HIS A 181 5.05 -12.16 15.04
C HIS A 181 5.98 -11.10 14.41
N LYS A 182 5.52 -10.38 13.38
CA LYS A 182 6.34 -9.40 12.65
C LYS A 182 6.23 -7.99 13.19
N LEU A 183 5.28 -7.71 14.09
CA LEU A 183 5.00 -6.38 14.59
C LEU A 183 6.21 -5.81 15.35
N ARG A 184 6.58 -4.58 14.99
CA ARG A 184 7.71 -3.85 15.57
C ARG A 184 7.47 -2.34 15.50
N PRO A 185 8.12 -1.51 16.36
CA PRO A 185 7.92 -0.06 16.38
C PRO A 185 8.11 0.59 15.01
N GLY A 186 7.20 1.49 14.65
CA GLY A 186 7.21 2.20 13.37
C GLY A 186 6.74 1.35 12.18
N ALA A 187 6.19 0.15 12.39
CA ALA A 187 5.80 -0.73 11.30
C ALA A 187 4.70 -0.13 10.42
N ILE A 188 4.95 -0.06 9.11
CA ILE A 188 3.94 0.07 8.07
C ILE A 188 3.53 -1.34 7.67
N ILE A 189 2.30 -1.71 7.99
CA ILE A 189 1.77 -3.06 7.80
C ILE A 189 1.04 -3.10 6.45
N LEU A 190 1.47 -3.98 5.55
CA LEU A 190 0.81 -4.22 4.27
C LEU A 190 -0.21 -5.34 4.45
N LEU A 191 -1.47 -5.01 4.20
CA LEU A 191 -2.61 -5.89 4.04
C LEU A 191 -3.33 -5.56 2.73
N HIS A 192 -4.31 -6.36 2.34
CA HIS A 192 -5.09 -6.15 1.12
C HIS A 192 -6.59 -6.15 1.44
N ASP A 193 -7.31 -5.14 0.95
CA ASP A 193 -8.77 -5.07 0.98
C ASP A 193 -9.40 -5.38 -0.37
N GLY A 194 -8.57 -5.63 -1.39
CA GLY A 194 -8.98 -5.99 -2.75
C GLY A 194 -8.04 -6.98 -3.42
N ASP A 195 -8.31 -7.22 -4.69
CA ASP A 195 -7.42 -7.92 -5.61
C ASP A 195 -7.08 -6.97 -6.75
N GLY A 196 -5.81 -6.79 -7.04
CA GLY A 196 -5.34 -5.79 -8.00
C GLY A 196 -5.91 -5.93 -9.41
N TYR A 197 -6.45 -7.10 -9.75
CA TYR A 197 -6.98 -7.42 -11.08
C TYR A 197 -8.49 -7.67 -11.09
N ASP A 198 -9.04 -8.14 -9.96
CA ASP A 198 -10.47 -8.43 -9.81
C ASP A 198 -11.09 -7.59 -8.68
N PRO A 199 -11.99 -6.63 -8.99
CA PRO A 199 -12.64 -5.82 -7.98
C PRO A 199 -13.57 -6.62 -7.04
N GLN A 200 -13.83 -7.89 -7.33
CA GLN A 200 -14.62 -8.81 -6.50
C GLN A 200 -13.76 -9.90 -5.83
N GLY A 201 -12.44 -9.83 -5.96
CA GLY A 201 -11.51 -10.80 -5.37
C GLY A 201 -11.72 -10.93 -3.86
N ASP A 202 -11.78 -12.17 -3.36
CA ASP A 202 -12.12 -12.44 -1.96
C ASP A 202 -10.99 -12.05 -1.00
N ARG A 203 -11.26 -11.05 -0.13
CA ARG A 203 -10.39 -10.61 0.96
C ARG A 203 -11.10 -10.60 2.32
N ARG A 204 -12.20 -11.35 2.43
CA ARG A 204 -12.97 -11.46 3.70
C ARG A 204 -12.12 -12.01 4.84
N ARG A 205 -11.10 -12.80 4.57
CA ARG A 205 -10.19 -13.33 5.59
C ARG A 205 -9.33 -12.23 6.21
N THR A 206 -8.86 -11.28 5.42
CA THR A 206 -8.15 -10.08 5.90
C THR A 206 -9.08 -9.24 6.79
N ALA A 207 -10.32 -9.00 6.33
CA ALA A 207 -11.32 -8.30 7.14
C ALA A 207 -11.61 -9.03 8.47
N ALA A 208 -11.77 -10.36 8.43
CA ALA A 208 -12.02 -11.18 9.62
C ALA A 208 -10.82 -11.22 10.59
N ALA A 209 -9.59 -11.10 10.10
CA ALA A 209 -8.39 -11.06 10.92
C ALA A 209 -8.20 -9.73 11.67
N LEU A 210 -8.72 -8.63 11.11
CA LEU A 210 -8.41 -7.27 11.55
C LEU A 210 -8.76 -6.99 13.03
N PRO A 211 -9.93 -7.39 13.59
CA PRO A 211 -10.21 -7.17 15.00
C PRO A 211 -9.16 -7.80 15.92
N GLY A 212 -8.73 -9.03 15.62
CA GLY A 212 -7.70 -9.72 16.37
C GLY A 212 -6.32 -9.08 16.23
N ILE A 213 -5.98 -8.57 15.03
CA ILE A 213 -4.74 -7.84 14.79
C ILE A 213 -4.68 -6.57 15.65
N ILE A 214 -5.77 -5.80 15.70
CA ILE A 214 -5.83 -4.57 16.50
C ILE A 214 -5.75 -4.90 18.00
N ALA A 215 -6.48 -5.93 18.46
CA ALA A 215 -6.47 -6.37 19.85
C ALA A 215 -5.06 -6.77 20.29
N ASP A 216 -4.37 -7.63 19.53
CA ASP A 216 -3.02 -8.09 19.83
C ASP A 216 -2.01 -6.94 19.86
N ALA A 217 -2.09 -6.01 18.90
CA ALA A 217 -1.21 -4.87 18.86
C ALA A 217 -1.40 -3.96 20.09
N ARG A 218 -2.66 -3.67 20.46
CA ARG A 218 -2.96 -2.88 21.66
C ARG A 218 -2.51 -3.56 22.95
N ALA A 219 -2.74 -4.87 23.07
CA ALA A 219 -2.25 -5.66 24.22
C ALA A 219 -0.73 -5.64 24.34
N ALA A 220 -0.02 -5.53 23.20
CA ALA A 220 1.43 -5.35 23.16
C ALA A 220 1.88 -3.88 23.33
N GLY A 221 0.95 -2.96 23.65
CA GLY A 221 1.22 -1.55 23.91
C GLY A 221 1.41 -0.69 22.65
N TYR A 222 0.96 -1.15 21.47
CA TYR A 222 1.01 -0.36 20.24
C TYR A 222 -0.20 0.57 20.11
N THR A 223 0.05 1.74 19.54
CA THR A 223 -0.96 2.66 19.02
C THR A 223 -0.91 2.67 17.50
N PHE A 224 -2.07 2.90 16.87
CA PHE A 224 -2.12 3.09 15.42
C PHE A 224 -2.21 4.57 15.11
N ARG A 225 -1.40 5.04 14.16
CA ARG A 225 -1.38 6.44 13.69
C ARG A 225 -1.68 6.53 12.19
N PRO A 226 -2.20 7.68 11.75
CA PRO A 226 -2.46 7.90 10.33
C PRO A 226 -1.14 8.03 9.55
N LEU A 227 -1.12 7.46 8.34
CA LEU A 227 0.07 7.42 7.48
C LEU A 227 0.56 8.82 7.07
N ARG A 228 -0.35 9.83 7.04
CA ARG A 228 -0.03 11.23 6.71
C ARG A 228 1.02 11.85 7.64
N GLU A 229 1.19 11.35 8.85
CA GLU A 229 2.27 11.80 9.75
C GLU A 229 3.67 11.50 9.18
N LEU A 230 3.75 10.60 8.19
CA LEU A 230 4.99 10.24 7.49
C LEU A 230 5.13 10.94 6.12
N VAL A 231 4.14 11.74 5.71
CA VAL A 231 4.19 12.54 4.48
C VAL A 231 5.07 13.76 4.74
N ALA A 232 6.07 13.95 3.89
CA ALA A 232 7.00 15.08 3.95
C ALA A 232 6.44 16.28 3.21
#